data_bf4a84269f4aedda1457c891092cbc91
#
_entry.id   bf4a84269f4aedda1457c891092cbc91
#
_cell.length_a   1.000
_cell.length_b   1.000
_cell.length_c   1.000
_cell.angle_alpha   90.00
_cell.angle_beta   90.00
_cell.angle_gamma   90.00
#
_symmetry.space_group_name_H-M   'P 1'
#
loop_
_entity.id
_entity.type
_entity.pdbx_description
1 polymer ?
#
loop_
_entity_poly.entity_id
_entity_poly.type
_entity_poly.pdbx_seq_one_letter_code
_entity_poly.pdbx_strand_id
1 'polypeptide(L)'
;MSQMRAGMVPLITESEIQKMVQSLAKEIERDYEGRELVMICPLKGSVSFFADLVRRIQLPQQIDFVHVTSPKGEGCRIIKDISIDIQGKHVLIIEEIIDAGRTLSFLKTRLLASHPKSLKVVTLLDKPARRELPIRPDYMGMTIEDRFVIGYGMDSEEFGRNYKDIYNYAQ
;
A
#
# COMPACT_ATOMS: atom_id res chain seq x y z
N MET A 1 25.81 -3.91 -4.73
CA MET A 1 24.64 -4.17 -3.86
C MET A 1 24.92 -4.07 -2.35
N SER A 2 26.09 -4.46 -1.84
CA SER A 2 26.42 -4.29 -0.41
C SER A 2 26.65 -2.83 0.02
N GLN A 3 26.92 -1.92 -0.89
CA GLN A 3 27.24 -0.52 -0.57
C GLN A 3 26.03 0.34 -0.21
N MET A 4 24.81 0.08 -0.73
CA MET A 4 23.62 0.86 -0.39
C MET A 4 23.15 0.67 1.06
N ARG A 5 23.48 -0.45 1.71
CA ARG A 5 23.07 -0.77 3.08
C ARG A 5 24.12 -0.48 4.14
N ALA A 6 25.37 -0.26 3.75
CA ALA A 6 26.48 -0.06 4.69
C ALA A 6 26.28 1.25 5.48
N GLY A 7 26.08 1.13 6.79
CA GLY A 7 25.93 2.26 7.71
C GLY A 7 24.52 2.86 7.84
N MET A 8 23.50 2.30 7.16
CA MET A 8 22.12 2.76 7.32
C MET A 8 21.52 2.21 8.62
N VAL A 9 20.95 3.10 9.43
CA VAL A 9 20.16 2.72 10.61
C VAL A 9 18.70 2.61 10.20
N PRO A 10 17.99 1.52 10.56
CA PRO A 10 16.56 1.40 10.28
C PRO A 10 15.77 2.56 10.88
N LEU A 11 14.88 3.15 10.09
CA LEU A 11 13.87 4.07 10.57
C LEU A 11 12.73 3.28 11.24
N ILE A 12 12.35 2.15 10.63
CA ILE A 12 11.34 1.23 11.14
C ILE A 12 11.87 -0.19 10.95
N THR A 13 11.96 -0.94 12.03
CA THR A 13 12.46 -2.32 12.01
C THR A 13 11.41 -3.31 11.50
N GLU A 14 11.85 -4.47 10.99
CA GLU A 14 10.98 -5.59 10.62
C GLU A 14 9.99 -5.93 11.75
N SER A 15 10.45 -5.96 13.00
CA SER A 15 9.60 -6.24 14.17
C SER A 15 8.48 -5.22 14.36
N GLU A 16 8.76 -3.93 14.17
CA GLU A 16 7.75 -2.87 14.25
C GLU A 16 6.76 -2.96 13.09
N ILE A 17 7.25 -3.22 11.87
CA ILE A 17 6.40 -3.46 10.70
C ILE A 17 5.43 -4.61 10.97
N GLN A 18 5.93 -5.74 11.46
CA GLN A 18 5.11 -6.92 11.73
C GLN A 18 4.03 -6.66 12.78
N LYS A 19 4.32 -5.83 13.80
CA LYS A 19 3.32 -5.39 14.79
C LYS A 19 2.22 -4.53 14.17
N MET A 20 2.59 -3.58 13.30
CA MET A 20 1.62 -2.75 12.58
C MET A 20 0.72 -3.61 11.67
N VAL A 21 1.31 -4.52 10.90
CA VAL A 21 0.56 -5.44 10.02
C VAL A 21 -0.42 -6.29 10.82
N GLN A 22 0.00 -6.81 11.98
CA GLN A 22 -0.86 -7.58 12.86
C GLN A 22 -2.02 -6.76 13.43
N SER A 23 -1.77 -5.50 13.79
CA SER A 23 -2.81 -4.60 14.29
C SER A 23 -3.85 -4.28 13.20
N LEU A 24 -3.37 -3.94 11.99
CA LEU A 24 -4.23 -3.66 10.84
C LEU A 24 -5.08 -4.88 10.45
N ALA A 25 -4.50 -6.09 10.45
CA ALA A 25 -5.24 -7.31 10.17
C ALA A 25 -6.41 -7.51 11.15
N LYS A 26 -6.16 -7.37 12.45
CA LYS A 26 -7.20 -7.51 13.48
C LYS A 26 -8.31 -6.46 13.36
N GLU A 27 -7.97 -5.24 13.02
CA GLU A 27 -8.93 -4.16 12.82
C GLU A 27 -9.83 -4.44 11.61
N ILE A 28 -9.24 -4.88 10.50
CA ILE A 28 -9.97 -5.25 9.29
C ILE A 28 -10.87 -6.47 9.55
N GLU A 29 -10.37 -7.50 10.23
CA GLU A 29 -11.17 -8.69 10.58
C GLU A 29 -12.40 -8.33 11.42
N ARG A 30 -12.24 -7.47 12.41
CA ARG A 30 -13.36 -7.00 13.24
C ARG A 30 -14.39 -6.25 12.41
N ASP A 31 -13.96 -5.33 11.54
CA ASP A 31 -14.86 -4.45 10.77
C ASP A 31 -15.57 -5.19 9.63
N TYR A 32 -15.00 -6.31 9.17
CA TYR A 32 -15.53 -7.13 8.07
C TYR A 32 -15.96 -8.54 8.52
N GLU A 33 -16.20 -8.74 9.80
CA GLU A 33 -16.67 -10.04 10.32
C GLU A 33 -17.87 -10.55 9.51
N GLY A 34 -17.80 -11.83 9.08
CA GLY A 34 -18.83 -12.48 8.27
C GLY A 34 -18.97 -11.98 6.82
N ARG A 35 -17.99 -11.22 6.31
CA ARG A 35 -17.98 -10.68 4.94
C ARG A 35 -16.82 -11.25 4.14
N GLU A 36 -16.99 -11.24 2.81
CA GLU A 36 -15.93 -11.55 1.86
C GLU A 36 -15.25 -10.26 1.40
N LEU A 37 -13.93 -10.31 1.17
CA LEU A 37 -13.12 -9.18 0.76
C LEU A 37 -12.51 -9.41 -0.62
N VAL A 38 -12.33 -8.33 -1.38
CA VAL A 38 -11.41 -8.28 -2.52
C VAL A 38 -10.25 -7.37 -2.16
N MET A 39 -9.06 -7.93 -2.14
CA MET A 39 -7.82 -7.25 -1.76
C MET A 39 -7.07 -6.87 -3.04
N ILE A 40 -6.88 -5.58 -3.29
CA ILE A 40 -6.20 -5.07 -4.48
C ILE A 40 -4.81 -4.54 -4.09
N CYS A 41 -3.79 -5.11 -4.74
CA CYS A 41 -2.39 -4.71 -4.57
C CYS A 41 -1.93 -3.83 -5.73
N PRO A 42 -1.67 -2.55 -5.53
CA PRO A 42 -0.94 -1.74 -6.51
C PRO A 42 0.52 -2.19 -6.61
N LEU A 43 0.96 -2.47 -7.83
CA LEU A 43 2.34 -2.88 -8.10
C LEU A 43 3.23 -1.63 -8.29
N LYS A 44 4.52 -1.70 -7.90
CA LYS A 44 5.30 -2.85 -7.38
C LYS A 44 5.52 -2.77 -5.86
N GLY A 45 5.53 -1.59 -5.28
CA GLY A 45 5.98 -1.31 -3.91
C GLY A 45 5.16 -2.02 -2.84
N SER A 46 3.85 -2.10 -3.04
CA SER A 46 2.91 -2.66 -2.05
C SER A 46 3.03 -4.17 -1.84
N VAL A 47 3.77 -4.89 -2.70
CA VAL A 47 3.80 -6.37 -2.71
C VAL A 47 4.20 -6.98 -1.35
N SER A 48 5.23 -6.43 -0.69
CA SER A 48 5.70 -6.96 0.60
C SER A 48 4.64 -6.80 1.69
N PHE A 49 4.08 -5.60 1.83
CA PHE A 49 3.03 -5.31 2.78
C PHE A 49 1.75 -6.10 2.49
N PHE A 50 1.35 -6.14 1.22
CA PHE A 50 0.20 -6.91 0.76
C PHE A 50 0.32 -8.40 1.14
N ALA A 51 1.46 -9.03 0.81
CA ALA A 51 1.69 -10.44 1.10
C ALA A 51 1.63 -10.76 2.60
N ASP A 52 2.17 -9.87 3.44
CA ASP A 52 2.12 -10.05 4.88
C ASP A 52 0.73 -9.83 5.45
N LEU A 53 -0.02 -8.84 4.96
CA LEU A 53 -1.36 -8.51 5.45
C LEU A 53 -2.38 -9.59 5.08
N VAL A 54 -2.45 -10.01 3.79
CA VAL A 54 -3.45 -10.99 3.34
C VAL A 54 -3.30 -12.34 4.03
N ARG A 55 -2.08 -12.74 4.38
CA ARG A 55 -1.84 -14.00 5.11
C ARG A 55 -2.24 -13.96 6.59
N ARG A 56 -2.44 -12.76 7.16
CA ARG A 56 -2.91 -12.60 8.55
C ARG A 56 -4.42 -12.51 8.66
N ILE A 57 -5.08 -12.04 7.63
CA ILE A 57 -6.55 -11.92 7.60
C ILE A 57 -7.16 -13.28 7.31
N GLN A 58 -7.98 -13.79 8.24
CA GLN A 58 -8.62 -15.11 8.14
C GLN A 58 -10.01 -15.07 7.49
N LEU A 59 -10.46 -13.89 7.04
CA LEU A 59 -11.73 -13.76 6.31
C LEU A 59 -11.61 -14.36 4.90
N PRO A 60 -12.72 -14.86 4.32
CA PRO A 60 -12.75 -15.23 2.91
C PRO A 60 -12.34 -14.05 2.04
N GLN A 61 -11.35 -14.24 1.17
CA GLN A 61 -10.81 -13.15 0.37
C GLN A 61 -10.35 -13.60 -1.01
N GLN A 62 -10.56 -12.73 -1.98
CA GLN A 62 -9.98 -12.79 -3.32
C GLN A 62 -8.86 -11.76 -3.40
N ILE A 63 -7.80 -12.05 -4.15
CA ILE A 63 -6.69 -11.12 -4.35
C ILE A 63 -6.50 -10.79 -5.82
N ASP A 64 -6.18 -9.54 -6.12
CA ASP A 64 -5.81 -9.12 -7.48
C ASP A 64 -4.76 -8.00 -7.43
N PHE A 65 -4.18 -7.72 -8.57
CA PHE A 65 -3.09 -6.77 -8.73
C PHE A 65 -3.45 -5.74 -9.79
N VAL A 66 -3.06 -4.50 -9.55
CA VAL A 66 -3.17 -3.41 -10.51
C VAL A 66 -1.82 -2.75 -10.69
N HIS A 67 -1.48 -2.33 -11.90
CA HIS A 67 -0.26 -1.57 -12.15
C HIS A 67 -0.62 -0.22 -12.76
N VAL A 68 -0.40 0.82 -11.99
CA VAL A 68 -0.58 2.22 -12.41
C VAL A 68 0.79 2.88 -12.50
N THR A 69 1.03 3.62 -13.56
CA THR A 69 2.23 4.47 -13.72
C THR A 69 1.82 5.93 -13.77
N SER A 70 2.70 6.80 -13.30
CA SER A 70 2.53 8.25 -13.35
C SER A 70 3.83 8.91 -13.81
N PRO A 71 4.22 8.81 -15.09
CA PRO A 71 5.40 9.48 -15.61
C PRO A 71 5.31 10.98 -15.41
N LYS A 72 6.45 11.64 -15.19
CA LYS A 72 6.48 13.10 -15.03
C LYS A 72 5.84 13.78 -16.26
N GLY A 73 4.83 14.60 -16.02
CA GLY A 73 4.15 15.40 -17.05
C GLY A 73 3.07 14.66 -17.87
N GLU A 74 2.87 13.35 -17.67
CA GLU A 74 1.92 12.56 -18.50
C GLU A 74 0.64 12.15 -17.79
N GLY A 75 0.52 12.39 -16.49
CA GLY A 75 -0.60 11.91 -15.68
C GLY A 75 -0.54 10.40 -15.38
N CYS A 76 -1.59 9.88 -14.74
CA CYS A 76 -1.68 8.46 -14.38
C CYS A 76 -2.26 7.63 -15.52
N ARG A 77 -1.72 6.41 -15.72
CA ARG A 77 -2.28 5.43 -16.66
C ARG A 77 -2.17 4.01 -16.10
N ILE A 78 -3.14 3.16 -16.44
CA ILE A 78 -3.15 1.75 -16.06
C ILE A 78 -2.37 0.94 -17.09
N ILE A 79 -1.37 0.19 -16.62
CA ILE A 79 -0.59 -0.76 -17.41
C ILE A 79 -1.23 -2.15 -17.34
N LYS A 80 -1.68 -2.55 -16.13
CA LYS A 80 -2.46 -3.77 -15.88
C LYS A 80 -3.64 -3.40 -14.98
N ASP A 81 -4.86 -3.63 -15.46
CA ASP A 81 -6.06 -3.48 -14.65
C ASP A 81 -6.36 -4.77 -13.85
N ILE A 82 -7.28 -4.67 -12.90
CA ILE A 82 -7.79 -5.83 -12.16
C ILE A 82 -8.51 -6.79 -13.13
N SER A 83 -8.50 -8.08 -12.79
CA SER A 83 -9.19 -9.16 -13.52
C SER A 83 -10.49 -9.58 -12.85
N ILE A 84 -10.59 -9.36 -11.53
CA ILE A 84 -11.77 -9.72 -10.73
C ILE A 84 -12.87 -8.67 -10.94
N ASP A 85 -14.10 -9.14 -11.18
CA ASP A 85 -15.26 -8.26 -11.08
C ASP A 85 -15.52 -7.89 -9.62
N ILE A 86 -15.52 -6.59 -9.34
CA ILE A 86 -15.67 -6.04 -7.99
C ILE A 86 -17.05 -5.42 -7.74
N GLN A 87 -17.98 -5.51 -8.71
CA GLN A 87 -19.33 -4.97 -8.54
C GLN A 87 -20.04 -5.60 -7.34
N GLY A 88 -20.54 -4.74 -6.44
CA GLY A 88 -21.25 -5.15 -5.23
C GLY A 88 -20.39 -5.81 -4.15
N LYS A 89 -19.08 -5.87 -4.31
CA LYS A 89 -18.14 -6.47 -3.35
C LYS A 89 -17.50 -5.43 -2.40
N HIS A 90 -17.01 -5.90 -1.26
CA HIS A 90 -16.18 -5.11 -0.36
C HIS A 90 -14.73 -5.15 -0.83
N VAL A 91 -14.16 -3.99 -1.16
CA VAL A 91 -12.83 -3.86 -1.76
C VAL A 91 -11.90 -3.08 -0.85
N LEU A 92 -10.68 -3.58 -0.67
CA LEU A 92 -9.59 -2.90 0.01
C LEU A 92 -8.41 -2.69 -0.96
N ILE A 93 -7.97 -1.44 -1.10
CA ILE A 93 -6.70 -1.09 -1.78
C ILE A 93 -5.61 -1.13 -0.71
N ILE A 94 -4.54 -1.88 -0.94
CA ILE A 94 -3.45 -2.07 0.02
C ILE A 94 -2.19 -1.37 -0.50
N GLU A 95 -1.85 -0.23 0.10
CA GLU A 95 -0.70 0.59 -0.28
C GLU A 95 0.41 0.52 0.77
N GLU A 96 1.66 0.48 0.35
CA GLU A 96 2.79 0.55 1.29
C GLU A 96 2.95 1.93 1.89
N ILE A 97 2.73 2.97 1.08
CA ILE A 97 2.87 4.36 1.50
C ILE A 97 1.96 5.29 0.69
N ILE A 98 1.34 6.24 1.37
CA ILE A 98 0.62 7.33 0.70
C ILE A 98 1.47 8.60 0.79
N ASP A 99 1.99 9.05 -0.35
CA ASP A 99 2.74 10.31 -0.53
C ASP A 99 1.80 11.42 -1.02
N ALA A 100 1.97 11.99 -2.19
CA ALA A 100 1.11 13.02 -2.79
C ALA A 100 -0.35 12.58 -2.98
N GLY A 101 -0.59 11.28 -3.10
CA GLY A 101 -1.91 10.68 -3.25
C GLY A 101 -2.47 10.66 -4.68
N ARG A 102 -1.71 11.12 -5.68
CA ARG A 102 -2.18 11.23 -7.08
C ARG A 102 -2.55 9.86 -7.66
N THR A 103 -1.64 8.90 -7.59
CA THR A 103 -1.84 7.53 -8.12
C THR A 103 -3.00 6.83 -7.42
N LEU A 104 -3.06 6.94 -6.10
CA LEU A 104 -4.11 6.34 -5.29
C LEU A 104 -5.49 6.97 -5.60
N SER A 105 -5.56 8.29 -5.76
CA SER A 105 -6.79 9.00 -6.11
C SER A 105 -7.30 8.57 -7.49
N PHE A 106 -6.42 8.46 -8.48
CA PHE A 106 -6.74 7.95 -9.80
C PHE A 106 -7.26 6.52 -9.74
N LEU A 107 -6.57 5.62 -9.03
CA LEU A 107 -6.97 4.23 -8.87
C LEU A 107 -8.32 4.11 -8.15
N LYS A 108 -8.52 4.87 -7.08
CA LYS A 108 -9.79 4.89 -6.33
C LYS A 108 -10.95 5.30 -7.23
N THR A 109 -10.78 6.35 -8.04
CA THR A 109 -11.80 6.79 -9.02
C THR A 109 -12.11 5.71 -10.04
N ARG A 110 -11.07 5.04 -10.58
CA ARG A 110 -11.23 3.91 -11.52
C ARG A 110 -12.03 2.76 -10.91
N LEU A 111 -11.70 2.36 -9.70
CA LEU A 111 -12.36 1.23 -9.03
C LEU A 111 -13.79 1.56 -8.61
N LEU A 112 -14.07 2.79 -8.18
CA LEU A 112 -15.43 3.25 -7.86
C LEU A 112 -16.36 3.19 -9.07
N ALA A 113 -15.86 3.40 -10.28
CA ALA A 113 -16.63 3.27 -11.52
C ALA A 113 -17.13 1.83 -11.79
N SER A 114 -16.58 0.82 -11.11
CA SER A 114 -17.05 -0.57 -11.14
C SER A 114 -18.11 -0.87 -10.06
N HIS A 115 -18.65 0.13 -9.38
CA HIS A 115 -19.73 0.03 -8.39
C HIS A 115 -19.51 -1.01 -7.27
N PRO A 116 -18.35 -1.02 -6.56
CA PRO A 116 -18.17 -1.87 -5.40
C PRO A 116 -19.17 -1.51 -4.29
N LYS A 117 -19.50 -2.47 -3.43
CA LYS A 117 -20.34 -2.22 -2.24
C LYS A 117 -19.65 -1.29 -1.24
N SER A 118 -18.35 -1.43 -1.09
CA SER A 118 -17.48 -0.48 -0.36
C SER A 118 -16.07 -0.51 -0.96
N LEU A 119 -15.38 0.62 -0.90
CA LEU A 119 -13.99 0.76 -1.29
C LEU A 119 -13.25 1.54 -0.21
N LYS A 120 -12.34 0.87 0.48
CA LYS A 120 -11.50 1.46 1.53
C LYS A 120 -10.02 1.31 1.19
N VAL A 121 -9.20 2.14 1.82
CA VAL A 121 -7.75 2.19 1.64
C VAL A 121 -7.05 1.78 2.92
N VAL A 122 -6.13 0.84 2.80
CA VAL A 122 -5.22 0.41 3.87
C VAL A 122 -3.82 0.86 3.48
N THR A 123 -3.12 1.54 4.37
CA THR A 123 -1.72 1.90 4.15
C THR A 123 -0.84 1.54 5.34
N LEU A 124 0.40 1.12 5.07
CA LEU A 124 1.38 0.92 6.13
C LEU A 124 1.89 2.28 6.62
N LEU A 125 2.29 3.15 5.69
CA LEU A 125 2.82 4.48 6.00
C LEU A 125 1.99 5.59 5.37
N ASP A 126 1.85 6.71 6.08
CA ASP A 126 1.19 7.91 5.58
C ASP A 126 2.06 9.15 5.75
N LYS A 127 2.16 9.97 4.69
CA LYS A 127 2.85 11.28 4.69
C LYS A 127 1.84 12.41 4.46
N PRO A 128 1.07 12.82 5.46
CA PRO A 128 0.03 13.83 5.27
C PRO A 128 0.59 15.19 4.84
N ALA A 129 1.84 15.53 5.23
CA ALA A 129 2.50 16.77 4.82
C ALA A 129 2.79 16.87 3.31
N ARG A 130 2.85 15.72 2.61
CA ARG A 130 3.09 15.65 1.16
C ARG A 130 1.80 15.64 0.33
N ARG A 131 0.64 15.62 0.98
CA ARG A 131 -0.64 15.43 0.33
C ARG A 131 -1.00 16.58 -0.61
N GLU A 132 -1.24 16.27 -1.87
CA GLU A 132 -1.72 17.21 -2.88
C GLU A 132 -3.23 17.07 -3.17
N LEU A 133 -3.78 15.89 -2.92
CA LEU A 133 -5.19 15.57 -3.12
C LEU A 133 -5.84 15.17 -1.80
N PRO A 134 -7.14 15.44 -1.57
CA PRO A 134 -7.82 15.17 -0.31
C PRO A 134 -8.15 13.68 -0.14
N ILE A 135 -7.12 12.83 -0.18
CA ILE A 135 -7.25 11.40 0.05
C ILE A 135 -6.68 11.03 1.41
N ARG A 136 -7.42 10.20 2.14
CA ARG A 136 -7.01 9.68 3.45
C ARG A 136 -7.17 8.16 3.47
N PRO A 137 -6.28 7.44 4.17
CA PRO A 137 -6.47 6.01 4.43
C PRO A 137 -7.63 5.79 5.39
N ASP A 138 -8.32 4.66 5.23
CA ASP A 138 -9.33 4.18 6.19
C ASP A 138 -8.68 3.38 7.32
N TYR A 139 -7.56 2.71 7.00
CA TYR A 139 -6.72 1.97 7.95
C TYR A 139 -5.26 2.38 7.72
N MET A 140 -4.54 2.66 8.80
CA MET A 140 -3.17 3.19 8.73
C MET A 140 -2.28 2.60 9.82
N GLY A 141 -1.07 2.17 9.42
CA GLY A 141 -0.06 1.69 10.34
C GLY A 141 0.61 2.83 11.10
N MET A 142 1.21 3.76 10.39
CA MET A 142 1.97 4.86 11.00
C MET A 142 2.02 6.10 10.09
N THR A 143 1.96 7.28 10.70
CA THR A 143 2.33 8.55 10.04
C THR A 143 3.82 8.76 10.14
N ILE A 144 4.47 9.19 9.05
CA ILE A 144 5.88 9.58 9.03
C ILE A 144 6.05 11.00 8.49
N GLU A 145 7.16 11.65 8.87
CA GLU A 145 7.57 12.92 8.31
C GLU A 145 7.91 12.81 6.82
N ASP A 146 8.10 13.95 6.14
CA ASP A 146 8.56 14.00 4.76
C ASP A 146 10.03 13.54 4.65
N ARG A 147 10.22 12.24 4.58
CA ARG A 147 11.51 11.57 4.40
C ARG A 147 11.44 10.64 3.20
N PHE A 148 12.53 10.56 2.45
CA PHE A 148 12.65 9.54 1.41
C PHE A 148 13.02 8.21 2.07
N VAL A 149 12.20 7.19 1.86
CA VAL A 149 12.36 5.88 2.51
C VAL A 149 12.48 4.76 1.49
N ILE A 150 13.28 3.76 1.82
CA ILE A 150 13.46 2.53 1.03
C ILE A 150 13.33 1.30 1.93
N GLY A 151 13.02 0.16 1.34
CA GLY A 151 12.83 -1.10 2.06
C GLY A 151 11.38 -1.50 2.17
N TYR A 152 11.13 -2.76 2.44
CA TYR A 152 9.80 -3.38 2.56
C TYR A 152 8.87 -3.05 1.38
N GLY A 153 9.42 -3.13 0.17
CA GLY A 153 8.74 -2.83 -1.09
C GLY A 153 9.07 -1.47 -1.68
N MET A 154 9.38 -0.46 -0.88
CA MET A 154 9.78 0.88 -1.33
C MET A 154 11.20 0.86 -1.90
N ASP A 155 11.45 1.71 -2.89
CA ASP A 155 12.69 1.69 -3.68
C ASP A 155 13.35 3.06 -3.87
N SER A 156 14.59 2.98 -4.34
CA SER A 156 15.28 4.04 -5.05
C SER A 156 15.84 3.45 -6.35
N GLU A 157 15.40 3.96 -7.51
CA GLU A 157 15.82 3.49 -8.83
C GLU A 157 15.67 1.96 -9.01
N GLU A 158 14.53 1.41 -8.56
CA GLU A 158 14.19 -0.03 -8.55
C GLU A 158 15.00 -0.89 -7.57
N PHE A 159 15.89 -0.31 -6.75
CA PHE A 159 16.67 -1.04 -5.76
C PHE A 159 16.15 -0.83 -4.32
N GLY A 160 16.42 -1.79 -3.43
CA GLY A 160 16.11 -1.71 -2.01
C GLY A 160 14.76 -2.31 -1.60
N ARG A 161 13.87 -2.65 -2.51
CA ARG A 161 12.54 -3.23 -2.21
C ARG A 161 12.61 -4.50 -1.37
N ASN A 162 13.71 -5.24 -1.45
CA ASN A 162 13.94 -6.52 -0.76
C ASN A 162 14.46 -6.38 0.67
N TYR A 163 14.70 -5.16 1.16
CA TYR A 163 15.10 -4.99 2.56
C TYR A 163 13.92 -5.25 3.48
N LYS A 164 14.19 -5.90 4.61
CA LYS A 164 13.15 -6.25 5.57
C LYS A 164 12.71 -5.06 6.42
N ASP A 165 13.68 -4.20 6.77
CA ASP A 165 13.45 -2.95 7.48
C ASP A 165 13.18 -1.82 6.49
N ILE A 166 12.61 -0.71 7.00
CA ILE A 166 12.46 0.54 6.27
C ILE A 166 13.56 1.50 6.75
N TYR A 167 14.29 2.07 5.79
CA TYR A 167 15.41 2.97 6.04
C TYR A 167 15.12 4.37 5.56
N ASN A 168 15.59 5.37 6.29
CA ASN A 168 15.69 6.73 5.77
C ASN A 168 16.87 6.77 4.77
N TYR A 169 16.56 7.16 3.53
CA TYR A 169 17.54 7.22 2.45
C TYR A 169 17.81 8.69 2.11
N ALA A 170 18.92 9.22 2.60
CA ALA A 170 19.41 10.54 2.19
C ALA A 170 19.99 10.42 0.77
N GLN A 171 19.43 11.16 -0.17
CA GLN A 171 20.01 11.32 -1.52
C GLN A 171 21.20 12.26 -1.47
#